data_dbafc63f833ddc6c64883273d9b187a8
#
_entry.id   dbafc63f833ddc6c64883273d9b187a8
#
_cell.length_a   1.000
_cell.length_b   1.000
_cell.length_c   1.000
_cell.angle_alpha   90.00
_cell.angle_beta   90.00
_cell.angle_gamma   90.00
#
_symmetry.space_group_name_H-M   'P 1'
#
loop_
_entity.id
_entity.type
_entity.pdbx_description
1 polymer ?
#
loop_
_entity_poly.entity_id
_entity_poly.type
_entity_poly.pdbx_seq_one_letter_code
_entity_poly.pdbx_strand_id
1 'polypeptide(L)'
;IHNFSSPLAELSKLSWADETGKFQDSVLQISNLNSGTGATNVIPGSLELSLNVRHSPSTSVQQIKDDVESIINKHEVECEVFWEVGGKPFLTTEEELIAAVKSSIKDVTGSEPKCTTDGGTSDGRFIAPTGSQVVELGPGNASIHKVNESVKKKDLEELHKIYKTILSKLLTNL
;
A
#
# COMPACT_ATOMS: atom_id res chain seq x y z
N ILE A 1 22.85 -16.46 12.54
CA ILE A 1 21.68 -15.94 13.30
C ILE A 1 22.13 -14.94 14.37
N HIS A 2 23.04 -15.32 15.29
CA HIS A 2 23.44 -14.45 16.41
C HIS A 2 23.96 -13.10 15.95
N ASN A 3 24.84 -13.06 14.93
CA ASN A 3 25.41 -11.83 14.37
C ASN A 3 24.36 -10.94 13.68
N PHE A 4 23.21 -11.51 13.30
CA PHE A 4 22.13 -10.80 12.64
C PHE A 4 21.03 -10.33 13.60
N SER A 5 21.09 -10.70 14.88
CA SER A 5 20.04 -10.34 15.84
C SER A 5 19.91 -8.82 16.05
N SER A 6 21.05 -8.10 16.15
CA SER A 6 21.04 -6.65 16.29
C SER A 6 20.55 -5.90 15.06
N PRO A 7 21.08 -6.17 13.83
CA PRO A 7 20.50 -5.59 12.61
C PRO A 7 19.01 -5.90 12.44
N LEU A 8 18.56 -7.13 12.73
CA LEU A 8 17.16 -7.50 12.66
C LEU A 8 16.29 -6.65 13.59
N ALA A 9 16.76 -6.41 14.81
CA ALA A 9 16.04 -5.59 15.80
C ALA A 9 15.98 -4.10 15.40
N GLU A 10 17.00 -3.58 14.71
CA GLU A 10 16.98 -2.21 14.16
C GLU A 10 16.09 -2.11 12.93
N LEU A 11 16.22 -3.04 11.98
CA LEU A 11 15.37 -3.09 10.78
C LEU A 11 13.89 -3.16 11.15
N SER A 12 13.52 -3.97 12.13
CA SER A 12 12.12 -4.12 12.58
C SER A 12 11.50 -2.87 13.18
N LYS A 13 12.29 -1.85 13.48
CA LYS A 13 11.84 -0.57 14.02
C LYS A 13 11.84 0.56 12.99
N LEU A 14 12.30 0.31 11.77
CA LEU A 14 12.31 1.33 10.73
C LEU A 14 10.89 1.77 10.38
N SER A 15 10.69 3.07 10.50
CA SER A 15 9.46 3.73 10.08
C SER A 15 9.77 5.15 9.60
N TRP A 16 8.93 5.67 8.74
CA TRP A 16 9.05 7.02 8.18
C TRP A 16 7.69 7.70 8.29
N ALA A 17 7.65 8.85 8.94
CA ALA A 17 6.44 9.61 9.14
C ALA A 17 5.86 10.11 7.80
N ASP A 18 4.55 10.10 7.67
CA ASP A 18 3.89 10.79 6.56
C ASP A 18 3.70 12.27 6.87
N GLU A 19 4.46 13.12 6.17
CA GLU A 19 4.40 14.57 6.35
C GLU A 19 3.15 15.21 5.71
N THR A 20 2.44 14.48 4.86
CA THR A 20 1.24 15.00 4.18
C THR A 20 0.00 14.95 5.06
N GLY A 21 -0.01 14.11 6.09
CA GLY A 21 -1.19 13.80 6.91
C GLY A 21 -2.33 13.10 6.14
N LYS A 22 -2.02 12.56 4.96
CA LYS A 22 -2.98 11.88 4.09
C LYS A 22 -2.79 10.37 4.06
N PHE A 23 -1.61 9.91 4.44
CA PHE A 23 -1.26 8.50 4.47
C PHE A 23 -0.92 8.07 5.89
N GLN A 24 -0.85 6.77 6.09
CA GLN A 24 -0.22 6.20 7.27
C GLN A 24 1.30 6.31 7.15
N ASP A 25 1.98 6.30 8.28
CA ASP A 25 3.43 6.23 8.31
C ASP A 25 3.92 5.00 7.57
N SER A 26 5.01 5.17 6.84
CA SER A 26 5.68 4.06 6.16
C SER A 26 6.40 3.20 7.19
N VAL A 27 6.22 1.89 7.11
CA VAL A 27 6.86 0.96 8.05
C VAL A 27 7.51 -0.18 7.27
N LEU A 28 8.67 -0.62 7.75
CA LEU A 28 9.31 -1.82 7.25
C LEU A 28 8.71 -3.04 7.95
N GLN A 29 8.31 -4.02 7.16
CA GLN A 29 7.78 -5.29 7.64
C GLN A 29 8.69 -6.43 7.21
N ILE A 30 9.03 -7.29 8.15
CA ILE A 30 9.75 -8.53 7.87
C ILE A 30 8.70 -9.58 7.50
N SER A 31 8.67 -9.99 6.24
CA SER A 31 7.67 -10.92 5.74
C SER A 31 8.12 -12.38 5.79
N ASN A 32 9.42 -12.64 5.63
CA ASN A 32 9.99 -13.97 5.73
C ASN A 32 11.39 -13.93 6.33
N LEU A 33 11.71 -14.94 7.09
CA LEU A 33 13.06 -15.21 7.60
C LEU A 33 13.30 -16.71 7.58
N ASN A 34 14.27 -17.13 6.79
CA ASN A 34 14.63 -18.53 6.63
C ASN A 34 16.10 -18.76 6.98
N SER A 35 16.37 -19.73 7.84
CA SER A 35 17.74 -20.12 8.22
C SER A 35 17.75 -21.50 8.83
N GLY A 36 18.82 -22.23 8.61
CA GLY A 36 19.06 -23.53 9.23
C GLY A 36 18.55 -24.71 8.43
N THR A 37 18.99 -25.89 8.86
CA THR A 37 18.67 -27.20 8.24
C THR A 37 17.77 -28.06 9.13
N GLY A 38 17.31 -27.50 10.28
CA GLY A 38 16.56 -28.27 11.29
C GLY A 38 17.43 -29.01 12.30
N ALA A 39 18.75 -29.07 12.11
CA ALA A 39 19.66 -29.71 13.06
C ALA A 39 19.86 -28.82 14.30
N THR A 40 19.72 -29.37 15.49
CA THR A 40 19.78 -28.64 16.75
C THR A 40 21.19 -28.27 17.21
N ASN A 41 22.19 -28.92 16.66
CA ASN A 41 23.61 -28.78 17.03
C ASN A 41 24.46 -28.08 15.93
N VAL A 42 23.84 -27.48 14.94
CA VAL A 42 24.52 -26.81 13.83
C VAL A 42 24.05 -25.32 13.77
N ILE A 43 25.02 -24.40 13.80
CA ILE A 43 24.76 -23.00 13.55
C ILE A 43 24.67 -22.80 12.02
N PRO A 44 23.58 -22.24 11.50
CA PRO A 44 23.43 -22.01 10.05
C PRO A 44 24.49 -21.07 9.49
N GLY A 45 25.00 -21.40 8.30
CA GLY A 45 25.97 -20.58 7.57
C GLY A 45 25.32 -19.42 6.79
N SER A 46 24.01 -19.50 6.54
CA SER A 46 23.27 -18.46 5.79
C SER A 46 21.90 -18.16 6.43
N LEU A 47 21.41 -16.96 6.10
CA LEU A 47 20.08 -16.51 6.46
C LEU A 47 19.50 -15.73 5.28
N GLU A 48 18.27 -16.03 4.92
CA GLU A 48 17.51 -15.30 3.93
C GLU A 48 16.42 -14.47 4.63
N LEU A 49 16.32 -13.21 4.27
CA LEU A 49 15.35 -12.29 4.82
C LEU A 49 14.57 -11.61 3.69
N SER A 50 13.25 -11.62 3.78
CA SER A 50 12.39 -10.82 2.91
C SER A 50 11.78 -9.68 3.68
N LEU A 51 11.93 -8.48 3.14
CA LEU A 51 11.39 -7.24 3.69
C LEU A 51 10.33 -6.68 2.75
N ASN A 52 9.35 -6.02 3.30
CA ASN A 52 8.36 -5.26 2.54
C ASN A 52 8.19 -3.88 3.16
N VAL A 53 8.11 -2.85 2.33
CA VAL A 53 7.81 -1.49 2.76
C VAL A 53 6.66 -0.96 1.92
N ARG A 54 5.56 -0.58 2.59
CA ARG A 54 4.52 0.26 1.99
C ARG A 54 4.80 1.67 2.41
N HIS A 55 5.06 2.53 1.43
CA HIS A 55 5.50 3.89 1.74
C HIS A 55 4.53 4.95 1.23
N SER A 56 4.47 6.07 1.95
CA SER A 56 3.77 7.27 1.55
C SER A 56 4.59 8.07 0.52
N PRO A 57 3.99 9.05 -0.18
CA PRO A 57 4.73 9.94 -1.06
C PRO A 57 5.82 10.78 -0.36
N SER A 58 5.73 10.95 0.95
CA SER A 58 6.72 11.69 1.77
C SER A 58 8.07 10.98 1.84
N THR A 59 8.09 9.67 1.63
CA THR A 59 9.30 8.84 1.74
C THR A 59 9.72 8.33 0.38
N SER A 60 10.90 8.70 -0.07
CA SER A 60 11.42 8.22 -1.35
C SER A 60 11.93 6.78 -1.26
N VAL A 61 11.85 6.06 -2.37
CA VAL A 61 12.45 4.71 -2.48
C VAL A 61 13.95 4.76 -2.17
N GLN A 62 14.64 5.83 -2.57
CA GLN A 62 16.07 5.95 -2.32
C GLN A 62 16.36 6.10 -0.82
N GLN A 63 15.61 6.92 -0.10
CA GLN A 63 15.75 7.06 1.34
C GLN A 63 15.54 5.71 2.07
N ILE A 64 14.53 4.94 1.68
CA ILE A 64 14.29 3.62 2.26
C ILE A 64 15.50 2.71 2.05
N LYS A 65 16.07 2.70 0.85
CA LYS A 65 17.27 1.92 0.53
C LYS A 65 18.47 2.35 1.38
N ASP A 66 18.73 3.64 1.43
CA ASP A 66 19.85 4.20 2.15
C ASP A 66 19.76 3.87 3.65
N ASP A 67 18.59 3.99 4.25
CA ASP A 67 18.38 3.70 5.67
C ASP A 67 18.56 2.20 5.99
N VAL A 68 18.03 1.31 5.15
CA VAL A 68 18.22 -0.14 5.30
C VAL A 68 19.69 -0.51 5.13
N GLU A 69 20.35 -0.04 4.07
CA GLU A 69 21.75 -0.32 3.79
C GLU A 69 22.67 0.28 4.85
N SER A 70 22.31 1.43 5.42
CA SER A 70 23.06 2.04 6.54
C SER A 70 23.06 1.12 7.77
N ILE A 71 21.94 0.49 8.10
CA ILE A 71 21.89 -0.48 9.22
C ILE A 71 22.76 -1.71 8.92
N ILE A 72 22.67 -2.24 7.70
CA ILE A 72 23.48 -3.39 7.26
C ILE A 72 24.98 -3.08 7.39
N ASN A 73 25.39 -1.93 6.85
CA ASN A 73 26.78 -1.48 6.89
C ASN A 73 27.29 -1.20 8.32
N LYS A 74 26.45 -0.55 9.15
CA LYS A 74 26.77 -0.27 10.57
C LYS A 74 27.11 -1.55 11.35
N HIS A 75 26.47 -2.63 11.02
CA HIS A 75 26.66 -3.93 11.68
C HIS A 75 27.65 -4.84 10.94
N GLU A 76 28.30 -4.32 9.89
CA GLU A 76 29.28 -5.06 9.07
C GLU A 76 28.73 -6.42 8.57
N VAL A 77 27.44 -6.44 8.17
CA VAL A 77 26.80 -7.65 7.68
C VAL A 77 27.21 -7.90 6.23
N GLU A 78 27.88 -8.99 5.99
CA GLU A 78 28.17 -9.47 4.63
C GLU A 78 26.92 -10.09 4.03
N CYS A 79 26.30 -9.42 3.05
CA CYS A 79 25.09 -9.88 2.39
C CYS A 79 24.95 -9.32 0.97
N GLU A 80 24.09 -9.94 0.19
CA GLU A 80 23.60 -9.43 -1.08
C GLU A 80 22.18 -8.87 -0.86
N VAL A 81 21.93 -7.65 -1.35
CA VAL A 81 20.63 -6.98 -1.22
C VAL A 81 20.01 -6.81 -2.60
N PHE A 82 18.81 -7.34 -2.75
CA PHE A 82 18.01 -7.24 -3.98
C PHE A 82 16.80 -6.34 -3.73
N TRP A 83 16.59 -5.35 -4.61
CA TRP A 83 15.48 -4.41 -4.51
C TRP A 83 14.49 -4.59 -5.66
N GLU A 84 13.22 -4.71 -5.30
CA GLU A 84 12.11 -4.69 -6.25
C GLU A 84 11.17 -3.54 -5.89
N VAL A 85 10.84 -2.71 -6.86
CA VAL A 85 9.91 -1.59 -6.69
C VAL A 85 8.60 -1.93 -7.39
N GLY A 86 7.62 -2.35 -6.62
CA GLY A 86 6.31 -2.79 -7.13
C GLY A 86 5.40 -1.67 -7.62
N GLY A 87 5.61 -0.43 -7.17
CA GLY A 87 4.85 0.75 -7.57
C GLY A 87 5.10 1.93 -6.67
N LYS A 88 4.73 3.12 -7.17
CA LYS A 88 4.81 4.35 -6.40
C LYS A 88 3.44 4.69 -5.82
N PRO A 89 3.37 5.25 -4.60
CA PRO A 89 2.13 5.77 -4.06
C PRO A 89 1.67 6.97 -4.89
N PHE A 90 0.37 7.18 -4.96
CA PHE A 90 -0.23 8.34 -5.61
C PHE A 90 -1.34 8.93 -4.75
N LEU A 91 -1.60 10.22 -4.92
CA LEU A 91 -2.70 10.94 -4.30
C LEU A 91 -3.44 11.71 -5.38
N THR A 92 -4.74 11.46 -5.47
CA THR A 92 -5.63 12.23 -6.34
C THR A 92 -5.98 13.54 -5.66
N THR A 93 -5.70 14.65 -6.33
CA THR A 93 -5.93 16.00 -5.84
C THR A 93 -6.96 16.78 -6.65
N GLU A 94 -7.45 16.21 -7.76
CA GLU A 94 -8.42 16.84 -8.65
C GLU A 94 -9.79 16.96 -7.97
N GLU A 95 -10.17 18.18 -7.64
CA GLU A 95 -11.39 18.45 -6.89
C GLU A 95 -12.65 18.09 -7.68
N GLU A 96 -12.66 18.29 -9.00
CA GLU A 96 -13.81 17.99 -9.86
C GLU A 96 -14.16 16.50 -9.85
N LEU A 97 -13.17 15.61 -10.05
CA LEU A 97 -13.40 14.18 -10.00
C LEU A 97 -13.88 13.73 -8.61
N ILE A 98 -13.22 14.21 -7.56
CA ILE A 98 -13.58 13.86 -6.18
C ILE A 98 -14.99 14.35 -5.85
N ALA A 99 -15.34 15.58 -6.24
CA ALA A 99 -16.67 16.15 -6.02
C ALA A 99 -17.76 15.39 -6.79
N ALA A 100 -17.50 15.03 -8.06
CA ALA A 100 -18.42 14.24 -8.86
C ALA A 100 -18.69 12.86 -8.22
N VAL A 101 -17.64 12.18 -7.75
CA VAL A 101 -17.76 10.87 -7.09
C VAL A 101 -18.53 11.01 -5.76
N LYS A 102 -18.15 11.94 -4.89
CA LYS A 102 -18.81 12.15 -3.59
C LYS A 102 -20.29 12.48 -3.75
N SER A 103 -20.61 13.44 -4.61
CA SER A 103 -22.01 13.84 -4.84
C SER A 103 -22.83 12.70 -5.44
N SER A 104 -22.25 11.90 -6.35
CA SER A 104 -22.97 10.75 -6.94
C SER A 104 -23.26 9.64 -5.93
N ILE A 105 -22.33 9.37 -5.02
CA ILE A 105 -22.57 8.42 -3.92
C ILE A 105 -23.70 8.94 -3.03
N LYS A 106 -23.64 10.22 -2.65
CA LYS A 106 -24.66 10.84 -1.80
C LYS A 106 -26.05 10.81 -2.46
N ASP A 107 -26.13 11.14 -3.75
CA ASP A 107 -27.40 11.14 -4.51
C ASP A 107 -28.05 9.74 -4.55
N VAL A 108 -27.26 8.68 -4.68
CA VAL A 108 -27.76 7.30 -4.80
C VAL A 108 -28.02 6.64 -3.45
N THR A 109 -27.14 6.86 -2.47
CA THR A 109 -27.18 6.15 -1.19
C THR A 109 -27.73 6.97 -0.04
N GLY A 110 -27.80 8.29 -0.19
CA GLY A 110 -28.10 9.25 0.89
C GLY A 110 -26.97 9.45 1.91
N SER A 111 -25.84 8.76 1.74
CA SER A 111 -24.72 8.79 2.67
C SER A 111 -23.55 9.64 2.15
N GLU A 112 -22.90 10.37 3.03
CA GLU A 112 -21.69 11.12 2.69
C GLU A 112 -20.47 10.18 2.71
N PRO A 113 -19.75 10.00 1.59
CA PRO A 113 -18.59 9.13 1.56
C PRO A 113 -17.38 9.81 2.21
N LYS A 114 -16.52 9.01 2.83
CA LYS A 114 -15.21 9.44 3.31
C LYS A 114 -14.14 9.09 2.26
N CYS A 115 -13.32 10.07 1.89
CA CYS A 115 -12.13 9.82 1.09
C CYS A 115 -10.99 9.39 2.01
N THR A 116 -10.35 8.28 1.69
CA THR A 116 -9.20 7.76 2.43
C THR A 116 -8.12 7.29 1.47
N THR A 117 -6.93 7.07 1.98
CA THR A 117 -5.81 6.43 1.28
C THR A 117 -5.56 5.02 1.82
N ASP A 118 -6.52 4.52 2.59
CA ASP A 118 -6.48 3.17 3.16
C ASP A 118 -6.73 2.11 2.08
N GLY A 119 -6.31 0.90 2.37
CA GLY A 119 -6.62 -0.27 1.54
C GLY A 119 -5.39 -0.95 0.96
N GLY A 120 -5.66 -1.86 0.03
CA GLY A 120 -4.64 -2.63 -0.64
C GLY A 120 -3.98 -1.85 -1.79
N THR A 121 -2.96 -2.45 -2.36
CA THR A 121 -2.35 -1.94 -3.58
C THR A 121 -3.30 -2.14 -4.75
N SER A 122 -3.51 -1.11 -5.55
CA SER A 122 -4.37 -1.14 -6.72
C SER A 122 -3.62 -0.90 -8.04
N ASP A 123 -4.27 -1.22 -9.15
CA ASP A 123 -3.76 -0.95 -10.49
C ASP A 123 -3.75 0.55 -10.82
N GLY A 124 -4.40 1.39 -10.02
CA GLY A 124 -4.29 2.84 -10.09
C GLY A 124 -2.85 3.35 -10.06
N ARG A 125 -1.95 2.62 -9.39
CA ARG A 125 -0.50 2.90 -9.38
C ARG A 125 0.18 2.91 -10.75
N PHE A 126 -0.40 2.23 -11.74
CA PHE A 126 0.09 2.22 -13.13
C PHE A 126 -0.57 3.31 -13.98
N ILE A 127 -1.75 3.76 -13.59
CA ILE A 127 -2.53 4.78 -14.30
C ILE A 127 -2.13 6.18 -13.84
N ALA A 128 -2.05 6.42 -12.54
CA ALA A 128 -1.74 7.74 -11.98
C ALA A 128 -0.44 8.36 -12.55
N PRO A 129 0.67 7.61 -12.77
CA PRO A 129 1.89 8.17 -13.36
C PRO A 129 1.74 8.68 -14.80
N THR A 130 0.66 8.33 -15.51
CA THR A 130 0.35 8.87 -16.85
C THR A 130 -0.21 10.29 -16.81
N GLY A 131 -0.45 10.85 -15.62
CA GLY A 131 -1.09 12.14 -15.42
C GLY A 131 -2.62 12.06 -15.26
N SER A 132 -3.20 10.87 -15.32
CA SER A 132 -4.63 10.66 -15.10
C SER A 132 -4.96 10.72 -13.61
N GLN A 133 -6.06 11.37 -13.28
CA GLN A 133 -6.61 11.32 -11.93
C GLN A 133 -7.32 9.99 -11.68
N VAL A 134 -7.10 9.40 -10.53
CA VAL A 134 -7.61 8.06 -10.19
C VAL A 134 -8.37 8.10 -8.87
N VAL A 135 -9.61 7.62 -8.88
CA VAL A 135 -10.40 7.35 -7.68
C VAL A 135 -10.83 5.89 -7.69
N GLU A 136 -10.60 5.22 -6.61
CA GLU A 136 -11.06 3.85 -6.41
C GLU A 136 -12.41 3.85 -5.73
N LEU A 137 -13.36 3.20 -6.36
CA LEU A 137 -14.72 3.05 -5.86
C LEU A 137 -15.19 1.63 -6.16
N GLY A 138 -15.63 0.93 -5.13
CA GLY A 138 -16.13 -0.43 -5.25
C GLY A 138 -17.25 -0.72 -4.24
N PRO A 139 -17.76 -1.95 -4.23
CA PRO A 139 -18.72 -2.41 -3.22
C PRO A 139 -18.04 -2.57 -1.87
N GLY A 140 -18.86 -2.75 -0.82
CA GLY A 140 -18.35 -3.05 0.51
C GLY A 140 -17.44 -4.29 0.52
N ASN A 141 -16.25 -4.17 1.13
CA ASN A 141 -15.19 -5.18 1.11
C ASN A 141 -15.02 -5.97 2.41
N ALA A 142 -16.06 -6.06 3.23
CA ALA A 142 -15.99 -6.70 4.56
C ALA A 142 -15.52 -8.16 4.53
N SER A 143 -15.70 -8.85 3.42
CA SER A 143 -15.32 -10.26 3.22
C SER A 143 -14.12 -10.45 2.26
N ILE A 144 -13.46 -9.37 1.84
CA ILE A 144 -12.32 -9.46 0.92
C ILE A 144 -11.23 -10.39 1.48
N HIS A 145 -10.69 -11.27 0.64
CA HIS A 145 -9.67 -12.26 0.97
C HIS A 145 -10.09 -13.29 2.04
N LYS A 146 -11.39 -13.41 2.34
CA LYS A 146 -11.90 -14.40 3.28
C LYS A 146 -12.55 -15.60 2.55
N VAL A 147 -12.61 -16.73 3.24
CA VAL A 147 -13.39 -17.87 2.76
C VAL A 147 -14.87 -17.43 2.64
N ASN A 148 -15.53 -17.78 1.53
CA ASN A 148 -16.87 -17.33 1.15
C ASN A 148 -16.97 -15.81 0.94
N GLU A 149 -15.96 -15.21 0.32
CA GLU A 149 -15.99 -13.83 -0.13
C GLU A 149 -17.28 -13.55 -0.92
N SER A 150 -17.95 -12.49 -0.57
CA SER A 150 -19.27 -12.19 -1.12
C SER A 150 -19.58 -10.70 -1.09
N VAL A 151 -20.45 -10.28 -1.99
CA VAL A 151 -21.00 -8.92 -2.05
C VAL A 151 -22.52 -8.98 -2.08
N LYS A 152 -23.20 -8.01 -1.47
CA LYS A 152 -24.65 -7.93 -1.54
C LYS A 152 -25.10 -7.50 -2.93
N LYS A 153 -26.11 -8.17 -3.47
CA LYS A 153 -26.69 -7.81 -4.80
C LYS A 153 -27.10 -6.33 -4.86
N LYS A 154 -27.69 -5.81 -3.78
CA LYS A 154 -28.08 -4.40 -3.67
C LYS A 154 -26.89 -3.45 -3.86
N ASP A 155 -25.73 -3.78 -3.29
CA ASP A 155 -24.53 -2.94 -3.39
C ASP A 155 -24.07 -2.83 -4.86
N LEU A 156 -24.20 -3.91 -5.66
CA LEU A 156 -23.88 -3.88 -7.10
C LEU A 156 -24.88 -3.02 -7.89
N GLU A 157 -26.16 -3.10 -7.54
CA GLU A 157 -27.20 -2.28 -8.18
C GLU A 157 -27.02 -0.77 -7.85
N GLU A 158 -26.63 -0.45 -6.63
CA GLU A 158 -26.30 0.92 -6.24
C GLU A 158 -25.03 1.39 -6.90
N LEU A 159 -23.98 0.58 -6.95
CA LEU A 159 -22.71 0.89 -7.60
C LEU A 159 -22.90 1.20 -9.09
N HIS A 160 -23.71 0.42 -9.80
CA HIS A 160 -24.08 0.70 -11.18
C HIS A 160 -24.69 2.10 -11.36
N LYS A 161 -25.64 2.48 -10.47
CA LYS A 161 -26.26 3.81 -10.51
C LYS A 161 -25.26 4.91 -10.21
N ILE A 162 -24.37 4.69 -9.24
CA ILE A 162 -23.31 5.65 -8.89
C ILE A 162 -22.41 5.90 -10.08
N TYR A 163 -21.89 4.87 -10.74
CA TYR A 163 -21.02 5.04 -11.92
C TYR A 163 -21.73 5.78 -13.05
N LYS A 164 -23.00 5.43 -13.32
CA LYS A 164 -23.80 6.15 -14.33
C LYS A 164 -23.92 7.64 -13.99
N THR A 165 -24.16 7.97 -12.73
CA THR A 165 -24.28 9.37 -12.28
C THR A 165 -22.96 10.11 -12.38
N ILE A 166 -21.82 9.47 -12.01
CA ILE A 166 -20.47 10.05 -12.16
C ILE A 166 -20.21 10.39 -13.64
N LEU A 167 -20.42 9.43 -14.53
CA LEU A 167 -20.22 9.64 -15.97
C LEU A 167 -21.10 10.78 -16.50
N SER A 168 -22.37 10.84 -16.09
CA SER A 168 -23.25 11.94 -16.48
C SER A 168 -22.74 13.29 -16.01
N LYS A 169 -22.21 13.38 -14.78
CA LYS A 169 -21.70 14.65 -14.24
C LYS A 169 -20.40 15.11 -14.92
N LEU A 170 -19.52 14.18 -15.28
CA LEU A 170 -18.23 14.50 -15.87
C LEU A 170 -18.29 14.70 -17.39
N LEU A 171 -19.18 13.99 -18.11
CA LEU A 171 -19.20 13.97 -19.58
C LEU A 171 -20.30 14.82 -20.21
N THR A 172 -21.30 15.29 -19.45
CA THR A 172 -22.37 16.16 -19.99
C THR A 172 -21.97 17.64 -20.11
N ASN A 173 -20.81 18.00 -19.63
CA ASN A 173 -20.23 19.35 -19.79
C ASN A 173 -19.23 19.43 -20.96
N LEU A 174 -19.16 18.41 -21.80
CA LEU A 174 -18.48 18.38 -23.08
C LEU A 174 -19.50 18.60 -24.20
#